data_dee96d1d1b50866644bd51fa24bcd45c
#
_entry.id   dee96d1d1b50866644bd51fa24bcd45c
#
_cell.length_a   1.000
_cell.length_b   1.000
_cell.length_c   1.000
_cell.angle_alpha   90.00
_cell.angle_beta   90.00
_cell.angle_gamma   90.00
#
_symmetry.space_group_name_H-M   'P 1'
#
loop_
_entity.id
_entity.type
_entity.pdbx_description
1 polymer ?
#
loop_
_entity_poly.entity_id
_entity_poly.type
_entity_poly.pdbx_seq_one_letter_code
_entity_poly.pdbx_strand_id
1 'polypeptide(L)'
;MRHLSKYILTAVFAMAVSLNVMAQTNKNWREMHKVKSKETLYGIAREYGLTVQELVKANPEMSSPDYKLKKGDYIFIPYPEGTASTAAPANAKADVQAGALRVGVVLPLHNVDGDGRRMIEYYRGLLMACEDLKKEGMSIAVNAWNVPIDADIYRTLVKDDMAKCDIVFGPLYSKQVKPLSFFVKDNDIRLVIPFSITGNDVDSNPNIFQVYQSPEDFYSRVIDHFAYRFKDYNIVVIDCNDKTSDKGIFTFPLRKKLEQKGIPCNVTNINSGSAGFARAFSAVKPNMVVLNTARSPELNTVIDMLDALTGEHPELKVSLFGYTEWLMYAKYNMGKFCKYDTYVPSTFYYNSYSSKVKAFEARYRKAFNSEI
;
A
#
# COMPACT_ATOMS: atom_id res chain seq x y z
N MET A 1 31.36 -47.68 -3.11
CA MET A 1 30.33 -46.64 -3.05
C MET A 1 30.24 -45.89 -1.71
N ARG A 2 30.76 -46.38 -0.59
CA ARG A 2 30.69 -45.68 0.73
C ARG A 2 31.71 -44.56 0.94
N HIS A 3 32.77 -44.47 0.15
CA HIS A 3 33.77 -43.38 0.30
C HIS A 3 33.46 -42.15 -0.52
N LEU A 4 32.75 -42.25 -1.64
CA LEU A 4 32.38 -41.13 -2.50
C LEU A 4 31.32 -40.21 -1.83
N SER A 5 30.42 -40.78 -1.03
CA SER A 5 29.39 -40.09 -0.28
C SER A 5 29.96 -39.12 0.81
N LYS A 6 31.08 -39.52 1.42
CA LYS A 6 31.74 -38.70 2.47
C LYS A 6 32.41 -37.47 1.90
N TYR A 7 33.00 -37.57 0.72
CA TYR A 7 33.63 -36.39 0.06
C TYR A 7 32.62 -35.42 -0.52
N ILE A 8 31.48 -35.90 -0.99
CA ILE A 8 30.37 -35.05 -1.44
C ILE A 8 29.77 -34.28 -0.25
N LEU A 9 29.58 -34.96 0.90
CA LEU A 9 29.04 -34.28 2.11
C LEU A 9 29.99 -33.21 2.68
N THR A 10 31.32 -33.50 2.64
CA THR A 10 32.36 -32.55 3.08
C THR A 10 32.48 -31.35 2.11
N ALA A 11 32.34 -31.56 0.80
CA ALA A 11 32.36 -30.51 -0.19
C ALA A 11 31.13 -29.62 -0.11
N VAL A 12 29.93 -30.19 0.12
CA VAL A 12 28.70 -29.42 0.35
C VAL A 12 28.74 -28.64 1.65
N PHE A 13 29.35 -29.20 2.72
CA PHE A 13 29.53 -28.49 3.98
C PHE A 13 30.56 -27.36 3.88
N ALA A 14 31.66 -27.57 3.15
CA ALA A 14 32.65 -26.54 2.87
C ALA A 14 32.09 -25.42 1.97
N MET A 15 31.21 -25.74 1.01
CA MET A 15 30.53 -24.78 0.15
C MET A 15 29.45 -23.99 0.91
N ALA A 16 28.77 -24.60 1.88
CA ALA A 16 27.81 -23.94 2.76
C ALA A 16 28.49 -22.98 3.76
N VAL A 17 29.73 -23.28 4.17
CA VAL A 17 30.51 -22.40 5.05
C VAL A 17 31.14 -21.23 4.29
N SER A 18 31.49 -21.40 3.01
CA SER A 18 32.03 -20.31 2.17
C SER A 18 30.98 -19.31 1.68
N LEU A 19 29.68 -19.62 1.75
CA LEU A 19 28.58 -18.71 1.41
C LEU A 19 28.19 -17.77 2.57
N ASN A 20 28.75 -17.96 3.77
CA ASN A 20 28.47 -17.08 4.93
C ASN A 20 29.49 -15.95 5.15
N VAL A 21 30.37 -15.67 4.21
CA VAL A 21 31.43 -14.66 4.37
C VAL A 21 31.19 -13.38 3.54
N MET A 22 30.05 -13.25 2.87
CA MET A 22 29.74 -12.06 2.07
C MET A 22 28.42 -11.41 2.47
N ALA A 23 28.28 -10.97 3.72
CA ALA A 23 27.29 -9.95 4.09
C ALA A 23 27.63 -9.31 5.45
N GLN A 24 28.86 -8.82 5.59
CA GLN A 24 29.14 -7.78 6.59
C GLN A 24 29.35 -6.47 5.85
N THR A 25 28.27 -5.81 5.42
CA THR A 25 28.33 -4.39 5.09
C THR A 25 28.34 -3.62 6.42
N ASN A 26 29.55 -3.38 6.91
CA ASN A 26 29.78 -2.39 7.93
C ASN A 26 29.19 -1.05 7.44
N LYS A 27 28.19 -0.54 8.12
CA LYS A 27 27.69 0.82 7.91
C LYS A 27 28.77 1.81 8.31
N ASN A 28 29.59 2.21 7.37
CA ASN A 28 30.62 3.20 7.56
C ASN A 28 30.23 4.59 7.05
N TRP A 29 29.00 5.03 7.33
CA TRP A 29 28.62 6.41 7.02
C TRP A 29 28.18 7.18 8.29
N ARG A 30 28.64 8.40 8.39
CA ARG A 30 28.47 9.32 9.53
C ARG A 30 27.15 10.07 9.46
N GLU A 31 26.80 10.55 8.26
CA GLU A 31 25.59 11.32 8.00
C GLU A 31 25.26 11.33 6.52
N MET A 32 24.10 11.91 6.17
CA MET A 32 23.72 12.15 4.77
C MET A 32 23.67 13.63 4.45
N HIS A 33 24.34 14.01 3.38
CA HIS A 33 24.38 15.37 2.86
C HIS A 33 23.35 15.53 1.72
N LYS A 34 22.49 16.54 1.84
CA LYS A 34 21.57 16.93 0.75
C LYS A 34 22.25 17.99 -0.12
N VAL A 35 22.47 17.64 -1.37
CA VAL A 35 23.14 18.49 -2.34
C VAL A 35 22.41 19.79 -2.57
N LYS A 36 23.09 20.92 -2.33
CA LYS A 36 22.59 22.27 -2.59
C LYS A 36 22.93 22.72 -4.02
N SER A 37 22.38 23.84 -4.44
CA SER A 37 22.67 24.41 -5.75
C SER A 37 24.15 24.80 -5.84
N LYS A 38 24.82 24.40 -6.95
CA LYS A 38 26.24 24.66 -7.26
C LYS A 38 27.24 23.88 -6.40
N GLU A 39 26.84 22.94 -5.57
CA GLU A 39 27.78 22.05 -4.89
C GLU A 39 28.38 21.05 -5.87
N THR A 40 29.60 20.62 -5.58
CA THR A 40 30.34 19.63 -6.35
C THR A 40 30.76 18.49 -5.42
N LEU A 41 30.98 17.29 -5.95
CA LEU A 41 31.50 16.15 -5.16
C LEU A 41 32.80 16.53 -4.42
N TYR A 42 33.67 17.29 -5.05
CA TYR A 42 34.91 17.78 -4.43
C TYR A 42 34.62 18.73 -3.27
N GLY A 43 33.69 19.68 -3.44
CA GLY A 43 33.30 20.62 -2.38
C GLY A 43 32.71 19.92 -1.18
N ILE A 44 31.83 18.97 -1.40
CA ILE A 44 31.18 18.16 -0.36
C ILE A 44 32.23 17.29 0.35
N ALA A 45 33.07 16.56 -0.38
CA ALA A 45 34.15 15.77 0.22
C ALA A 45 35.03 16.61 1.14
N ARG A 46 35.44 17.80 0.68
CA ARG A 46 36.27 18.74 1.47
C ARG A 46 35.56 19.26 2.71
N GLU A 47 34.26 19.55 2.63
CA GLU A 47 33.46 20.01 3.78
C GLU A 47 33.48 19.01 4.92
N TYR A 48 33.48 17.71 4.57
CA TYR A 48 33.47 16.60 5.53
C TYR A 48 34.86 16.02 5.84
N GLY A 49 35.92 16.60 5.31
CA GLY A 49 37.29 16.12 5.52
C GLY A 49 37.60 14.80 4.83
N LEU A 50 36.91 14.49 3.74
CA LEU A 50 37.02 13.27 2.95
C LEU A 50 37.70 13.52 1.61
N THR A 51 38.22 12.46 1.02
CA THR A 51 38.56 12.44 -0.39
C THR A 51 37.32 12.15 -1.26
N VAL A 52 37.34 12.57 -2.51
CA VAL A 52 36.28 12.22 -3.47
C VAL A 52 36.15 10.70 -3.63
N GLN A 53 37.28 9.97 -3.55
CA GLN A 53 37.29 8.52 -3.65
C GLN A 53 36.57 7.83 -2.49
N GLU A 54 36.76 8.30 -1.25
CA GLU A 54 36.04 7.80 -0.09
C GLU A 54 34.55 8.08 -0.21
N LEU A 55 34.18 9.27 -0.72
CA LEU A 55 32.80 9.64 -0.94
C LEU A 55 32.12 8.76 -2.01
N VAL A 56 32.80 8.51 -3.14
CA VAL A 56 32.32 7.65 -4.23
C VAL A 56 32.25 6.19 -3.78
N LYS A 57 33.20 5.70 -2.96
CA LYS A 57 33.20 4.36 -2.40
C LYS A 57 31.98 4.11 -1.50
N ALA A 58 31.55 5.14 -0.76
CA ALA A 58 30.34 5.09 0.07
C ALA A 58 29.04 5.25 -0.72
N ASN A 59 29.11 5.70 -1.99
CA ASN A 59 27.99 5.96 -2.88
C ASN A 59 28.26 5.32 -4.25
N PRO A 60 28.12 4.00 -4.40
CA PRO A 60 28.51 3.26 -5.60
C PRO A 60 27.87 3.77 -6.91
N GLU A 61 26.68 4.35 -6.82
CA GLU A 61 25.98 4.96 -7.97
C GLU A 61 26.76 6.11 -8.62
N MET A 62 27.65 6.77 -7.86
CA MET A 62 28.49 7.85 -8.36
C MET A 62 29.71 7.36 -9.16
N SER A 63 29.98 6.07 -9.18
CA SER A 63 31.04 5.47 -9.98
C SER A 63 30.69 5.37 -11.46
N SER A 64 29.43 5.59 -11.85
CA SER A 64 29.01 5.57 -13.25
C SER A 64 29.58 6.78 -14.00
N PRO A 65 30.16 6.58 -15.21
CA PRO A 65 30.67 7.69 -16.03
C PRO A 65 29.61 8.75 -16.39
N ASP A 66 28.34 8.35 -16.39
CA ASP A 66 27.20 9.22 -16.73
C ASP A 66 26.58 9.90 -15.52
N TYR A 67 27.08 9.64 -14.30
CA TYR A 67 26.53 10.22 -13.09
C TYR A 67 26.77 11.74 -13.05
N LYS A 68 25.68 12.49 -12.88
CA LYS A 68 25.70 13.93 -12.70
C LYS A 68 25.04 14.31 -11.41
N LEU A 69 25.78 14.89 -10.49
CA LEU A 69 25.28 15.41 -9.24
C LEU A 69 24.22 16.48 -9.49
N LYS A 70 23.05 16.31 -8.88
CA LYS A 70 21.92 17.24 -9.02
C LYS A 70 21.55 17.84 -7.66
N LYS A 71 21.08 19.10 -7.69
CA LYS A 71 20.49 19.71 -6.51
C LYS A 71 19.35 18.85 -5.97
N GLY A 72 19.42 18.50 -4.69
CA GLY A 72 18.44 17.67 -4.01
C GLY A 72 18.83 16.20 -3.90
N ASP A 73 19.91 15.75 -4.57
CA ASP A 73 20.45 14.42 -4.37
C ASP A 73 20.95 14.25 -2.93
N TYR A 74 21.01 13.02 -2.46
CA TYR A 74 21.53 12.70 -1.14
C TYR A 74 22.80 11.86 -1.29
N ILE A 75 23.84 12.24 -0.53
CA ILE A 75 25.15 11.60 -0.52
C ILE A 75 25.42 11.04 0.87
N PHE A 76 25.78 9.78 0.96
CA PHE A 76 26.26 9.16 2.19
C PHE A 76 27.68 9.66 2.51
N ILE A 77 27.86 10.21 3.70
CA ILE A 77 29.15 10.72 4.17
C ILE A 77 29.79 9.65 5.06
N PRO A 78 30.84 8.94 4.62
CA PRO A 78 31.51 7.93 5.43
C PRO A 78 32.31 8.57 6.56
N TYR A 79 32.73 7.75 7.53
CA TYR A 79 33.79 8.16 8.47
C TYR A 79 35.10 8.21 7.73
N PRO A 80 36.00 9.19 8.01
CA PRO A 80 37.33 9.25 7.41
C PRO A 80 38.13 7.96 7.68
N GLU A 81 38.81 7.43 6.67
CA GLU A 81 39.70 6.27 6.85
C GLU A 81 40.82 6.64 7.83
N GLY A 82 40.92 5.94 8.96
CA GLY A 82 41.89 6.21 10.02
C GLY A 82 41.31 6.66 11.34
N THR A 83 40.07 7.10 11.39
CA THR A 83 39.31 7.18 12.64
C THR A 83 38.42 5.94 12.74
N ALA A 84 39.07 4.79 12.99
CA ALA A 84 38.31 3.64 13.44
C ALA A 84 37.66 4.05 14.77
N SER A 85 36.44 4.53 14.68
CA SER A 85 35.56 4.55 15.82
C SER A 85 35.52 3.10 16.31
N THR A 86 35.98 2.89 17.52
CA THR A 86 35.62 1.74 18.33
C THR A 86 34.14 1.87 18.68
N ALA A 87 33.32 2.10 17.66
CA ALA A 87 31.89 1.80 17.70
C ALA A 87 31.83 0.28 17.68
N ALA A 88 31.44 -0.27 18.79
CA ALA A 88 31.18 -1.68 18.98
C ALA A 88 30.47 -2.26 17.75
N PRO A 89 30.78 -3.52 17.38
CA PRO A 89 30.09 -4.19 16.30
C PRO A 89 28.59 -4.06 16.56
N ALA A 90 27.82 -3.80 15.53
CA ALA A 90 26.37 -3.60 15.60
C ALA A 90 25.66 -4.83 16.19
N ASN A 91 25.76 -5.00 17.49
CA ASN A 91 24.83 -5.67 18.37
C ASN A 91 23.89 -4.61 18.98
N ALA A 92 23.46 -3.66 18.15
CA ALA A 92 22.48 -2.64 18.53
C ALA A 92 21.08 -3.24 18.87
N LYS A 93 20.96 -4.56 18.82
CA LYS A 93 19.76 -5.29 19.26
C LYS A 93 19.77 -5.67 20.75
N ALA A 94 20.73 -5.20 21.56
CA ALA A 94 20.95 -5.72 22.91
C ALA A 94 20.29 -4.94 24.06
N ASP A 95 19.70 -3.76 23.83
CA ASP A 95 19.20 -2.88 24.91
C ASP A 95 17.69 -2.91 25.18
N VAL A 96 16.94 -3.75 24.49
CA VAL A 96 15.55 -4.07 24.82
C VAL A 96 15.53 -5.52 25.28
N GLN A 97 14.76 -5.85 26.33
CA GLN A 97 14.62 -7.21 26.85
C GLN A 97 14.78 -8.25 25.73
N ALA A 98 15.77 -9.14 25.86
CA ALA A 98 16.06 -10.17 24.85
C ALA A 98 14.74 -10.88 24.47
N GLY A 99 14.30 -10.75 23.21
CA GLY A 99 13.05 -11.31 22.71
C GLY A 99 11.90 -10.31 22.49
N ALA A 100 12.06 -9.02 22.73
CA ALA A 100 11.01 -8.04 22.42
C ALA A 100 10.99 -7.69 20.92
N LEU A 101 9.80 -7.75 20.30
CA LEU A 101 9.56 -7.25 18.95
C LEU A 101 9.61 -5.71 18.95
N ARG A 102 10.47 -5.12 18.13
CA ARG A 102 10.63 -3.67 18.01
C ARG A 102 9.88 -3.16 16.79
N VAL A 103 8.82 -2.43 17.08
CA VAL A 103 7.91 -1.88 16.08
C VAL A 103 8.21 -0.40 15.88
N GLY A 104 8.51 -0.01 14.65
CA GLY A 104 8.61 1.38 14.22
C GLY A 104 7.32 1.86 13.56
N VAL A 105 6.97 3.13 13.75
CA VAL A 105 5.84 3.77 13.05
C VAL A 105 6.32 5.07 12.44
N VAL A 106 6.22 5.20 11.11
CA VAL A 106 6.69 6.34 10.32
C VAL A 106 5.50 6.93 9.57
N LEU A 107 4.74 7.80 10.23
CA LEU A 107 3.48 8.36 9.75
C LEU A 107 3.37 9.85 10.09
N PRO A 108 2.54 10.64 9.40
CA PRO A 108 2.21 12.01 9.83
C PRO A 108 1.34 11.95 11.09
N LEU A 109 1.96 12.03 12.26
CA LEU A 109 1.30 11.93 13.56
C LEU A 109 1.09 13.35 14.14
N HIS A 110 0.14 14.10 13.59
CA HIS A 110 -0.17 15.46 13.99
C HIS A 110 -1.65 15.80 13.81
N ASN A 111 -2.12 16.85 14.46
CA ASN A 111 -3.52 17.29 14.41
C ASN A 111 -3.75 18.51 13.50
N VAL A 112 -2.87 18.76 12.52
CA VAL A 112 -2.93 19.94 11.65
C VAL A 112 -3.92 19.75 10.52
N ASP A 113 -3.90 18.58 9.87
CA ASP A 113 -4.72 18.27 8.70
C ASP A 113 -5.45 16.93 8.81
N GLY A 114 -6.16 16.56 7.75
CA GLY A 114 -6.92 15.31 7.68
C GLY A 114 -6.04 14.08 7.65
N ASP A 115 -4.86 14.14 7.03
CA ASP A 115 -3.93 13.04 6.96
C ASP A 115 -3.36 12.72 8.34
N GLY A 116 -2.87 13.75 9.03
CA GLY A 116 -2.34 13.58 10.37
C GLY A 116 -3.37 13.01 11.35
N ARG A 117 -4.60 13.52 11.33
CA ARG A 117 -5.69 13.00 12.19
C ARG A 117 -6.01 11.55 11.89
N ARG A 118 -6.12 11.15 10.62
CA ARG A 118 -6.37 9.75 10.24
C ARG A 118 -5.23 8.83 10.66
N MET A 119 -3.99 9.28 10.54
CA MET A 119 -2.83 8.47 10.93
C MET A 119 -2.68 8.35 12.45
N ILE A 120 -3.14 9.32 13.23
CA ILE A 120 -3.28 9.16 14.68
C ILE A 120 -4.29 8.05 15.01
N GLU A 121 -5.43 8.00 14.33
CA GLU A 121 -6.42 6.93 14.54
C GLU A 121 -5.85 5.56 14.15
N TYR A 122 -5.14 5.47 13.02
CA TYR A 122 -4.43 4.26 12.64
C TYR A 122 -3.40 3.82 13.71
N TYR A 123 -2.59 4.76 14.20
CA TYR A 123 -1.59 4.49 15.23
C TYR A 123 -2.22 4.01 16.55
N ARG A 124 -3.34 4.58 16.95
CA ARG A 124 -4.11 4.12 18.12
C ARG A 124 -4.58 2.67 17.94
N GLY A 125 -5.08 2.32 16.75
CA GLY A 125 -5.45 0.95 16.42
C GLY A 125 -4.26 -0.01 16.48
N LEU A 126 -3.10 0.40 15.99
CA LEU A 126 -1.86 -0.37 16.09
C LEU A 126 -1.45 -0.59 17.56
N LEU A 127 -1.53 0.42 18.40
CA LEU A 127 -1.24 0.28 19.83
C LEU A 127 -2.20 -0.69 20.54
N MET A 128 -3.48 -0.69 20.17
CA MET A 128 -4.44 -1.67 20.70
C MET A 128 -4.10 -3.10 20.27
N ALA A 129 -3.66 -3.30 19.01
CA ALA A 129 -3.20 -4.60 18.56
C ALA A 129 -1.92 -5.06 19.30
N CYS A 130 -0.97 -4.17 19.52
CA CYS A 130 0.21 -4.44 20.33
C CYS A 130 -0.16 -4.81 21.78
N GLU A 131 -1.16 -4.15 22.35
CA GLU A 131 -1.67 -4.47 23.70
C GLU A 131 -2.27 -5.89 23.77
N ASP A 132 -3.01 -6.28 22.72
CA ASP A 132 -3.58 -7.63 22.65
C ASP A 132 -2.50 -8.70 22.52
N LEU A 133 -1.51 -8.49 21.67
CA LEU A 133 -0.36 -9.38 21.54
C LEU A 133 0.46 -9.48 22.83
N LYS A 134 0.56 -8.39 23.61
CA LYS A 134 1.18 -8.41 24.95
C LYS A 134 0.40 -9.29 25.93
N LYS A 135 -0.92 -9.30 25.88
CA LYS A 135 -1.75 -10.21 26.69
C LYS A 135 -1.54 -11.68 26.32
N GLU A 136 -1.17 -11.95 25.07
CA GLU A 136 -0.80 -13.29 24.58
C GLU A 136 0.65 -13.67 24.92
N GLY A 137 1.38 -12.83 25.66
CA GLY A 137 2.75 -13.11 26.15
C GLY A 137 3.85 -12.55 25.27
N MET A 138 3.54 -11.79 24.22
CA MET A 138 4.54 -11.20 23.34
C MET A 138 5.11 -9.89 23.95
N SER A 139 6.43 -9.75 24.05
CA SER A 139 7.06 -8.50 24.42
C SER A 139 7.18 -7.59 23.20
N ILE A 140 6.65 -6.36 23.27
CA ILE A 140 6.64 -5.41 22.15
C ILE A 140 7.08 -4.03 22.62
N ALA A 141 8.05 -3.44 21.92
CA ALA A 141 8.48 -2.05 22.08
C ALA A 141 8.07 -1.25 20.83
N VAL A 142 7.41 -0.12 21.01
CA VAL A 142 6.91 0.72 19.90
C VAL A 142 7.61 2.07 19.92
N ASN A 143 8.24 2.43 18.81
CA ASN A 143 8.79 3.76 18.56
C ASN A 143 8.01 4.43 17.42
N ALA A 144 7.56 5.66 17.60
CA ALA A 144 6.81 6.39 16.60
C ALA A 144 7.48 7.71 16.22
N TRP A 145 7.56 7.98 14.94
CA TRP A 145 8.12 9.21 14.39
C TRP A 145 7.06 9.94 13.56
N ASN A 146 6.86 11.21 13.89
CA ASN A 146 6.01 12.08 13.09
C ASN A 146 6.74 12.50 11.81
N VAL A 147 6.22 12.06 10.65
CA VAL A 147 6.82 12.30 9.34
C VAL A 147 5.73 12.85 8.40
N PRO A 148 5.43 14.15 8.47
CA PRO A 148 4.48 14.82 7.59
C PRO A 148 4.95 14.82 6.12
N ILE A 149 4.08 15.27 5.21
CA ILE A 149 4.33 15.22 3.77
C ILE A 149 5.61 15.94 3.32
N ASP A 150 5.95 17.05 3.95
CA ASP A 150 7.11 17.89 3.66
C ASP A 150 8.36 17.51 4.47
N ALA A 151 8.23 16.55 5.38
CA ALA A 151 9.36 16.11 6.19
C ALA A 151 10.46 15.47 5.33
N ASP A 152 11.69 15.79 5.70
CA ASP A 152 12.85 15.08 5.23
C ASP A 152 12.95 13.74 5.98
N ILE A 153 12.52 12.66 5.35
CA ILE A 153 12.50 11.33 5.97
C ILE A 153 13.90 10.87 6.41
N TYR A 154 14.95 11.32 5.74
CA TYR A 154 16.31 10.93 6.08
C TYR A 154 16.71 11.34 7.50
N ARG A 155 16.17 12.44 8.02
CA ARG A 155 16.35 12.84 9.43
C ARG A 155 15.76 11.82 10.41
N THR A 156 14.78 11.05 9.98
CA THR A 156 14.22 9.95 10.77
C THR A 156 15.05 8.70 10.64
N LEU A 157 15.55 8.39 9.44
CA LEU A 157 16.36 7.20 9.18
C LEU A 157 17.69 7.18 9.94
N VAL A 158 18.28 8.35 10.21
CA VAL A 158 19.57 8.44 10.96
C VAL A 158 19.42 8.31 12.48
N LYS A 159 18.19 8.19 13.00
CA LYS A 159 17.99 7.99 14.44
C LYS A 159 18.37 6.56 14.84
N ASP A 160 19.13 6.42 15.91
CA ASP A 160 19.67 5.13 16.37
C ASP A 160 18.58 4.05 16.56
N ASP A 161 17.39 4.45 17.05
CA ASP A 161 16.30 3.51 17.29
C ASP A 161 15.62 3.01 16.02
N MET A 162 15.74 3.76 14.91
CA MET A 162 15.15 3.35 13.64
C MET A 162 15.82 2.10 13.07
N ALA A 163 17.15 2.04 13.14
CA ALA A 163 17.92 0.88 12.67
C ALA A 163 17.73 -0.36 13.55
N LYS A 164 17.25 -0.18 14.78
CA LYS A 164 16.98 -1.27 15.72
C LYS A 164 15.62 -1.94 15.52
N CYS A 165 14.72 -1.35 14.73
CA CYS A 165 13.40 -1.91 14.48
C CYS A 165 13.46 -3.27 13.78
N ASP A 166 12.55 -4.16 14.13
CA ASP A 166 12.35 -5.44 13.44
C ASP A 166 11.29 -5.28 12.32
N ILE A 167 10.29 -4.43 12.58
CA ILE A 167 9.21 -4.11 11.64
C ILE A 167 8.88 -2.62 11.71
N VAL A 168 8.59 -2.01 10.57
CA VAL A 168 8.20 -0.59 10.45
C VAL A 168 6.89 -0.48 9.68
N PHE A 169 5.94 0.28 10.22
CA PHE A 169 4.67 0.61 9.59
C PHE A 169 4.69 2.02 9.01
N GLY A 170 4.29 2.16 7.76
CA GLY A 170 4.31 3.39 6.97
C GLY A 170 5.15 3.21 5.70
N PRO A 171 5.51 4.29 5.00
CA PRO A 171 5.04 5.66 5.18
C PRO A 171 3.63 5.85 4.60
N LEU A 172 3.04 7.03 4.79
CA LEU A 172 1.79 7.41 4.12
C LEU A 172 2.03 7.87 2.67
N TYR A 173 3.13 8.56 2.40
CA TYR A 173 3.36 9.24 1.13
C TYR A 173 4.35 8.50 0.24
N SER A 174 4.00 8.30 -1.04
CA SER A 174 4.82 7.57 -2.02
C SER A 174 6.24 8.11 -2.16
N LYS A 175 6.45 9.42 -2.06
CA LYS A 175 7.80 10.01 -2.15
C LYS A 175 8.76 9.61 -1.03
N GLN A 176 8.23 9.09 0.08
CA GLN A 176 9.01 8.64 1.24
C GLN A 176 9.34 7.14 1.16
N VAL A 177 8.72 6.40 0.23
CA VAL A 177 8.88 4.95 0.13
C VAL A 177 10.29 4.57 -0.31
N LYS A 178 10.79 5.17 -1.37
CA LYS A 178 12.09 4.81 -1.94
C LYS A 178 13.27 4.94 -0.96
N PRO A 179 13.44 6.07 -0.23
CA PRO A 179 14.47 6.17 0.80
C PRO A 179 14.32 5.13 1.90
N LEU A 180 13.07 4.88 2.34
CA LEU A 180 12.79 3.90 3.37
C LEU A 180 13.03 2.47 2.87
N SER A 181 12.74 2.18 1.60
CA SER A 181 13.00 0.90 0.95
C SER A 181 14.48 0.50 1.01
N PHE A 182 15.38 1.40 0.67
CA PHE A 182 16.82 1.17 0.80
C PHE A 182 17.23 0.93 2.26
N PHE A 183 16.78 1.80 3.15
CA PHE A 183 17.11 1.71 4.57
C PHE A 183 16.67 0.36 5.19
N VAL A 184 15.45 -0.10 4.93
CA VAL A 184 14.96 -1.36 5.50
C VAL A 184 15.66 -2.58 4.92
N LYS A 185 16.06 -2.53 3.66
CA LYS A 185 16.86 -3.58 3.02
C LYS A 185 18.24 -3.72 3.69
N ASP A 186 18.92 -2.60 3.89
CA ASP A 186 20.26 -2.56 4.48
C ASP A 186 20.28 -2.97 5.95
N ASN A 187 19.13 -2.84 6.65
CA ASN A 187 19.00 -3.16 8.07
C ASN A 187 18.26 -4.45 8.38
N ASP A 188 17.84 -5.20 7.35
CA ASP A 188 16.97 -6.37 7.47
C ASP A 188 15.71 -6.10 8.30
N ILE A 189 15.06 -4.97 8.04
CA ILE A 189 13.81 -4.56 8.68
C ILE A 189 12.65 -4.93 7.75
N ARG A 190 11.54 -5.38 8.29
CA ARG A 190 10.29 -5.58 7.53
C ARG A 190 9.53 -4.27 7.46
N LEU A 191 9.23 -3.81 6.24
CA LEU A 191 8.44 -2.60 6.00
C LEU A 191 7.02 -2.97 5.62
N VAL A 192 6.05 -2.60 6.42
CA VAL A 192 4.64 -2.77 6.12
C VAL A 192 4.05 -1.44 5.69
N ILE A 193 3.57 -1.37 4.45
CA ILE A 193 2.90 -0.19 3.90
C ILE A 193 1.40 -0.47 3.86
N PRO A 194 0.62 0.09 4.80
CA PRO A 194 -0.80 -0.22 4.90
C PRO A 194 -1.68 0.57 3.93
N PHE A 195 -1.11 1.54 3.23
CA PHE A 195 -1.84 2.48 2.39
C PHE A 195 -1.50 2.32 0.91
N SER A 196 -2.32 2.91 0.04
CA SER A 196 -2.04 2.97 -1.39
C SER A 196 -0.83 3.86 -1.66
N ILE A 197 0.15 3.32 -2.36
CA ILE A 197 1.34 4.03 -2.81
C ILE A 197 1.54 3.80 -4.31
N THR A 198 2.25 4.73 -4.94
CA THR A 198 2.74 4.58 -6.32
C THR A 198 4.21 4.19 -6.31
N GLY A 199 4.61 3.35 -7.26
CA GLY A 199 5.98 2.84 -7.41
C GLY A 199 6.02 1.32 -7.41
N ASN A 200 7.17 0.77 -7.75
CA ASN A 200 7.43 -0.66 -7.87
C ASN A 200 8.44 -1.18 -6.83
N ASP A 201 8.66 -0.44 -5.76
CA ASP A 201 9.61 -0.82 -4.71
C ASP A 201 9.21 -2.16 -4.06
N VAL A 202 7.92 -2.43 -3.96
CA VAL A 202 7.37 -3.69 -3.45
C VAL A 202 7.83 -4.90 -4.27
N ASP A 203 7.90 -4.76 -5.59
CA ASP A 203 8.27 -5.85 -6.49
C ASP A 203 9.76 -6.17 -6.45
N SER A 204 10.58 -5.18 -6.09
CA SER A 204 12.05 -5.26 -6.13
C SER A 204 12.70 -5.47 -4.76
N ASN A 205 11.96 -5.28 -3.66
CA ASN A 205 12.47 -5.39 -2.29
C ASN A 205 11.67 -6.39 -1.46
N PRO A 206 12.22 -7.59 -1.15
CA PRO A 206 11.50 -8.63 -0.41
C PRO A 206 11.18 -8.26 1.05
N ASN A 207 11.75 -7.16 1.55
CA ASN A 207 11.48 -6.67 2.89
C ASN A 207 10.20 -5.81 2.95
N ILE A 208 9.58 -5.48 1.80
CA ILE A 208 8.38 -4.63 1.74
C ILE A 208 7.13 -5.48 1.60
N PHE A 209 6.15 -5.21 2.45
CA PHE A 209 4.83 -5.81 2.45
C PHE A 209 3.79 -4.70 2.25
N GLN A 210 3.16 -4.67 1.09
CA GLN A 210 2.06 -3.75 0.81
C GLN A 210 0.72 -4.41 1.12
N VAL A 211 -0.06 -3.79 1.99
CA VAL A 211 -1.39 -4.32 2.37
C VAL A 211 -2.44 -3.96 1.32
N TYR A 212 -2.32 -2.77 0.73
CA TYR A 212 -3.24 -2.30 -0.30
C TYR A 212 -2.90 -2.96 -1.65
N GLN A 213 -3.90 -3.61 -2.24
CA GLN A 213 -3.72 -4.26 -3.55
C GLN A 213 -3.65 -3.23 -4.67
N SER A 214 -2.90 -3.55 -5.73
CA SER A 214 -2.96 -2.76 -6.96
C SER A 214 -4.39 -2.74 -7.53
N PRO A 215 -4.82 -1.68 -8.21
CA PRO A 215 -6.13 -1.66 -8.87
C PRO A 215 -6.30 -2.82 -9.85
N GLU A 216 -5.25 -3.21 -10.57
CA GLU A 216 -5.23 -4.31 -11.52
C GLU A 216 -5.52 -5.65 -10.84
N ASP A 217 -4.82 -5.97 -9.75
CA ASP A 217 -5.01 -7.20 -8.99
C ASP A 217 -6.39 -7.25 -8.34
N PHE A 218 -6.81 -6.13 -7.76
CA PHE A 218 -8.12 -6.01 -7.16
C PHE A 218 -9.22 -6.28 -8.19
N TYR A 219 -9.22 -5.56 -9.31
CA TYR A 219 -10.24 -5.72 -10.33
C TYR A 219 -10.17 -7.08 -11.04
N SER A 220 -9.00 -7.68 -11.19
CA SER A 220 -8.88 -9.04 -11.72
C SER A 220 -9.68 -10.03 -10.87
N ARG A 221 -9.52 -9.99 -9.56
CA ARG A 221 -10.28 -10.86 -8.62
C ARG A 221 -11.76 -10.54 -8.61
N VAL A 222 -12.11 -9.26 -8.65
CA VAL A 222 -13.51 -8.81 -8.71
C VAL A 222 -14.19 -9.33 -9.98
N ILE A 223 -13.51 -9.25 -11.13
CA ILE A 223 -14.02 -9.73 -12.42
C ILE A 223 -14.26 -11.25 -12.40
N ASP A 224 -13.33 -12.01 -11.85
CA ASP A 224 -13.48 -13.46 -11.74
C ASP A 224 -14.68 -13.83 -10.86
N HIS A 225 -14.83 -13.17 -9.72
CA HIS A 225 -15.97 -13.36 -8.83
C HIS A 225 -17.29 -12.91 -9.48
N PHE A 226 -17.29 -11.76 -10.13
CA PHE A 226 -18.44 -11.23 -10.84
C PHE A 226 -18.94 -12.23 -11.90
N ALA A 227 -18.06 -12.70 -12.77
CA ALA A 227 -18.39 -13.63 -13.84
C ALA A 227 -18.83 -15.01 -13.32
N TYR A 228 -18.43 -15.40 -12.11
CA TYR A 228 -18.93 -16.61 -11.44
C TYR A 228 -20.30 -16.38 -10.82
N ARG A 229 -20.45 -15.30 -10.04
CA ARG A 229 -21.68 -15.04 -9.25
C ARG A 229 -22.86 -14.67 -10.11
N PHE A 230 -22.66 -13.87 -11.17
CA PHE A 230 -23.71 -13.32 -12.01
C PHE A 230 -23.82 -13.99 -13.38
N LYS A 231 -23.35 -15.23 -13.51
CA LYS A 231 -23.36 -15.98 -14.78
C LYS A 231 -24.74 -16.15 -15.39
N ASP A 232 -25.79 -16.16 -14.55
CA ASP A 232 -27.18 -16.37 -14.97
C ASP A 232 -27.95 -15.03 -15.13
N TYR A 233 -27.29 -13.92 -14.92
CA TYR A 233 -27.86 -12.57 -15.10
C TYR A 233 -27.70 -12.06 -16.53
N ASN A 234 -28.56 -11.13 -16.91
CA ASN A 234 -28.33 -10.25 -18.04
C ASN A 234 -27.43 -9.11 -17.57
N ILE A 235 -26.24 -8.99 -18.12
CA ILE A 235 -25.30 -7.95 -17.72
C ILE A 235 -25.52 -6.72 -18.61
N VAL A 236 -25.71 -5.56 -17.98
CA VAL A 236 -25.94 -4.29 -18.67
C VAL A 236 -24.83 -3.31 -18.26
N VAL A 237 -23.97 -2.96 -19.21
CA VAL A 237 -22.98 -1.90 -19.01
C VAL A 237 -23.54 -0.58 -19.52
N ILE A 238 -23.59 0.42 -18.66
CA ILE A 238 -24.05 1.77 -19.01
C ILE A 238 -22.86 2.69 -19.23
N ASP A 239 -22.73 3.20 -20.45
CA ASP A 239 -21.80 4.25 -20.79
C ASP A 239 -22.36 5.61 -20.36
N CYS A 240 -21.74 6.20 -19.38
CA CYS A 240 -22.12 7.48 -18.79
C CYS A 240 -21.48 8.70 -19.50
N ASN A 241 -20.77 8.48 -20.63
CA ASN A 241 -20.05 9.52 -21.37
C ASN A 241 -19.03 10.31 -20.53
N ASP A 242 -18.55 9.75 -19.43
CA ASP A 242 -17.54 10.36 -18.57
C ASP A 242 -16.14 10.15 -19.13
N LYS A 243 -15.61 11.20 -19.79
CA LYS A 243 -14.25 11.19 -20.36
C LYS A 243 -13.15 11.21 -19.30
N THR A 244 -13.48 11.48 -18.05
CA THR A 244 -12.53 11.56 -16.95
C THR A 244 -12.43 10.26 -16.16
N SER A 245 -13.28 9.28 -16.47
CA SER A 245 -13.33 8.02 -15.76
C SER A 245 -12.13 7.12 -16.04
N ASP A 246 -11.58 6.56 -14.98
CA ASP A 246 -10.57 5.51 -15.00
C ASP A 246 -11.15 4.09 -14.94
N LYS A 247 -12.49 3.95 -14.88
CA LYS A 247 -13.17 2.65 -14.68
C LYS A 247 -13.14 1.72 -15.91
N GLY A 248 -12.52 2.17 -16.99
CA GLY A 248 -12.12 1.31 -18.10
C GLY A 248 -11.23 0.12 -17.68
N ILE A 249 -10.39 0.31 -16.65
CA ILE A 249 -9.58 -0.76 -16.04
C ILE A 249 -10.42 -1.95 -15.52
N PHE A 250 -11.68 -1.71 -15.18
CA PHE A 250 -12.63 -2.74 -14.77
C PHE A 250 -13.56 -3.17 -15.91
N THR A 251 -14.20 -2.21 -16.59
CA THR A 251 -15.29 -2.51 -17.53
C THR A 251 -14.81 -3.18 -18.82
N PHE A 252 -13.62 -2.86 -19.35
CA PHE A 252 -13.10 -3.52 -20.54
C PHE A 252 -12.69 -4.98 -20.28
N PRO A 253 -11.87 -5.30 -19.25
CA PRO A 253 -11.56 -6.69 -18.94
C PRO A 253 -12.79 -7.49 -18.52
N LEU A 254 -13.75 -6.87 -17.81
CA LEU A 254 -15.02 -7.53 -17.47
C LEU A 254 -15.75 -8.00 -18.72
N ARG A 255 -15.98 -7.11 -19.69
CA ARG A 255 -16.67 -7.45 -20.94
C ARG A 255 -15.96 -8.58 -21.70
N LYS A 256 -14.62 -8.51 -21.79
CA LYS A 256 -13.81 -9.57 -22.41
C LYS A 256 -13.96 -10.92 -21.67
N LYS A 257 -13.99 -10.89 -20.34
CA LYS A 257 -14.19 -12.11 -19.54
C LYS A 257 -15.57 -12.72 -19.72
N LEU A 258 -16.62 -11.87 -19.79
CA LEU A 258 -17.99 -12.30 -20.01
C LEU A 258 -18.14 -12.93 -21.40
N GLU A 259 -17.57 -12.31 -22.45
CA GLU A 259 -17.52 -12.85 -23.81
C GLU A 259 -16.86 -14.23 -23.85
N GLN A 260 -15.68 -14.38 -23.22
CA GLN A 260 -14.97 -15.66 -23.13
C GLN A 260 -15.77 -16.76 -22.45
N LYS A 261 -16.67 -16.38 -21.54
CA LYS A 261 -17.56 -17.31 -20.82
C LYS A 261 -18.92 -17.50 -21.47
N GLY A 262 -19.20 -16.85 -22.60
CA GLY A 262 -20.51 -16.89 -23.25
C GLY A 262 -21.64 -16.25 -22.43
N ILE A 263 -21.31 -15.33 -21.52
CA ILE A 263 -22.29 -14.62 -20.70
C ILE A 263 -22.74 -13.36 -21.47
N PRO A 264 -24.05 -13.18 -21.72
CA PRO A 264 -24.56 -12.02 -22.43
C PRO A 264 -24.22 -10.71 -21.71
N CYS A 265 -23.70 -9.74 -22.47
CA CYS A 265 -23.38 -8.41 -21.97
C CYS A 265 -23.87 -7.35 -22.95
N ASN A 266 -24.90 -6.63 -22.58
CA ASN A 266 -25.47 -5.55 -23.35
C ASN A 266 -24.86 -4.21 -22.97
N VAL A 267 -24.70 -3.30 -23.91
CA VAL A 267 -24.19 -1.95 -23.66
C VAL A 267 -25.27 -0.95 -24.05
N THR A 268 -25.55 0.00 -23.17
CA THR A 268 -26.41 1.15 -23.45
C THR A 268 -25.73 2.44 -23.01
N ASN A 269 -26.33 3.58 -23.23
CA ASN A 269 -25.76 4.88 -22.97
C ASN A 269 -26.80 5.79 -22.31
N ILE A 270 -26.37 6.66 -21.38
CA ILE A 270 -27.28 7.60 -20.69
C ILE A 270 -28.01 8.56 -21.65
N ASN A 271 -27.47 8.79 -22.84
CA ASN A 271 -28.10 9.61 -23.86
C ASN A 271 -29.03 8.83 -24.80
N SER A 272 -29.19 7.51 -24.60
CA SER A 272 -30.14 6.70 -25.32
C SER A 272 -31.57 7.13 -24.94
N GLY A 273 -32.45 7.32 -25.90
CA GLY A 273 -33.88 7.51 -25.59
C GLY A 273 -34.47 6.31 -24.82
N SER A 274 -35.56 6.50 -24.10
CA SER A 274 -36.17 5.49 -23.21
C SER A 274 -36.27 4.11 -23.84
N ALA A 275 -36.76 4.01 -25.07
CA ALA A 275 -36.88 2.73 -25.80
C ALA A 275 -35.49 2.10 -26.11
N GLY A 276 -34.48 2.91 -26.43
CA GLY A 276 -33.12 2.46 -26.67
C GLY A 276 -32.46 1.95 -25.40
N PHE A 277 -32.69 2.64 -24.29
CA PHE A 277 -32.20 2.26 -22.98
C PHE A 277 -32.82 0.94 -22.50
N ALA A 278 -34.16 0.83 -22.60
CA ALA A 278 -34.90 -0.35 -22.18
C ALA A 278 -34.52 -1.65 -22.92
N ARG A 279 -34.10 -1.57 -24.19
CA ARG A 279 -33.69 -2.75 -24.99
C ARG A 279 -32.51 -3.51 -24.40
N ALA A 280 -31.69 -2.87 -23.56
CA ALA A 280 -30.54 -3.54 -22.93
C ALA A 280 -30.95 -4.48 -21.79
N PHE A 281 -32.20 -4.36 -21.30
CA PHE A 281 -32.68 -5.09 -20.13
C PHE A 281 -33.49 -6.33 -20.55
N SER A 282 -33.43 -7.35 -19.70
CA SER A 282 -34.17 -8.61 -19.89
C SER A 282 -35.37 -8.68 -18.93
N ALA A 283 -36.53 -8.98 -19.45
CA ALA A 283 -37.73 -9.29 -18.63
C ALA A 283 -37.68 -10.72 -18.04
N VAL A 284 -36.85 -11.59 -18.61
CA VAL A 284 -36.76 -13.02 -18.21
C VAL A 284 -35.70 -13.26 -17.18
N LYS A 285 -34.52 -12.64 -17.35
CA LYS A 285 -33.37 -12.79 -16.44
C LYS A 285 -33.26 -11.57 -15.51
N PRO A 286 -32.75 -11.74 -14.29
CA PRO A 286 -32.37 -10.59 -13.49
C PRO A 286 -31.26 -9.81 -14.19
N ASN A 287 -31.28 -8.51 -14.06
CA ASN A 287 -30.33 -7.60 -14.70
C ASN A 287 -29.28 -7.13 -13.69
N MET A 288 -28.01 -7.23 -14.03
CA MET A 288 -26.91 -6.64 -13.27
C MET A 288 -26.34 -5.46 -14.03
N VAL A 289 -26.50 -4.28 -13.48
CA VAL A 289 -26.08 -3.02 -14.09
C VAL A 289 -24.72 -2.59 -13.58
N VAL A 290 -23.82 -2.25 -14.51
CA VAL A 290 -22.46 -1.75 -14.24
C VAL A 290 -22.28 -0.42 -14.99
N LEU A 291 -21.83 0.62 -14.29
CA LEU A 291 -21.51 1.90 -14.90
C LEU A 291 -20.01 1.93 -15.29
N ASN A 292 -19.67 2.69 -16.33
CA ASN A 292 -18.28 2.95 -16.68
C ASN A 292 -17.67 4.14 -15.91
N THR A 293 -18.29 4.58 -14.83
CA THR A 293 -17.82 5.65 -13.93
C THR A 293 -18.24 5.39 -12.49
N ALA A 294 -17.47 5.92 -11.55
CA ALA A 294 -17.81 5.88 -10.13
C ALA A 294 -18.40 7.20 -9.61
N ARG A 295 -18.54 8.22 -10.45
CA ARG A 295 -18.93 9.58 -10.05
C ARG A 295 -20.41 9.67 -9.64
N SER A 296 -20.66 10.49 -8.62
CA SER A 296 -22.01 10.67 -8.06
C SER A 296 -23.03 11.31 -9.03
N PRO A 297 -22.70 12.33 -9.83
CA PRO A 297 -23.67 12.90 -10.77
C PRO A 297 -24.19 11.87 -11.78
N GLU A 298 -23.29 11.11 -12.38
CA GLU A 298 -23.63 10.08 -13.36
C GLU A 298 -24.39 8.91 -12.71
N LEU A 299 -23.99 8.51 -11.50
CA LEU A 299 -24.71 7.51 -10.71
C LEU A 299 -26.16 7.95 -10.47
N ASN A 300 -26.39 9.19 -10.04
CA ASN A 300 -27.74 9.70 -9.78
C ASN A 300 -28.56 9.74 -11.06
N THR A 301 -27.99 10.18 -12.18
CA THR A 301 -28.66 10.16 -13.50
C THR A 301 -29.10 8.74 -13.87
N VAL A 302 -28.21 7.75 -13.71
CA VAL A 302 -28.54 6.36 -14.02
C VAL A 302 -29.63 5.83 -13.07
N ILE A 303 -29.56 6.13 -11.78
CA ILE A 303 -30.60 5.74 -10.82
C ILE A 303 -31.96 6.31 -11.22
N ASP A 304 -32.04 7.58 -11.63
CA ASP A 304 -33.28 8.19 -12.05
C ASP A 304 -33.83 7.55 -13.35
N MET A 305 -32.94 7.17 -14.29
CA MET A 305 -33.33 6.41 -15.48
C MET A 305 -33.84 5.01 -15.15
N LEU A 306 -33.22 4.33 -14.17
CA LEU A 306 -33.65 3.03 -13.67
C LEU A 306 -34.99 3.12 -12.93
N ASP A 307 -35.19 4.19 -12.15
CA ASP A 307 -36.45 4.45 -11.46
C ASP A 307 -37.60 4.64 -12.47
N ALA A 308 -37.40 5.38 -13.57
CA ALA A 308 -38.35 5.54 -14.65
C ALA A 308 -38.63 4.19 -15.35
N LEU A 309 -37.55 3.47 -15.74
CA LEU A 309 -37.66 2.18 -16.42
C LEU A 309 -38.43 1.15 -15.58
N THR A 310 -38.07 1.00 -14.29
CA THR A 310 -38.75 0.03 -13.42
C THR A 310 -40.12 0.46 -12.99
N GLY A 311 -40.46 1.74 -13.10
CA GLY A 311 -41.83 2.27 -12.97
C GLY A 311 -42.72 1.88 -14.13
N GLU A 312 -42.20 1.93 -15.38
CA GLU A 312 -42.90 1.50 -16.59
C GLU A 312 -42.92 -0.04 -16.75
N HIS A 313 -41.88 -0.70 -16.25
CA HIS A 313 -41.63 -2.14 -16.37
C HIS A 313 -41.40 -2.80 -15.00
N PRO A 314 -42.40 -2.94 -14.13
CA PRO A 314 -42.27 -3.46 -12.78
C PRO A 314 -41.82 -4.93 -12.70
N GLU A 315 -41.93 -5.67 -13.80
CA GLU A 315 -41.43 -7.05 -13.91
C GLU A 315 -39.90 -7.13 -13.95
N LEU A 316 -39.21 -6.05 -14.27
CA LEU A 316 -37.73 -6.02 -14.35
C LEU A 316 -37.10 -6.12 -12.97
N LYS A 317 -36.25 -7.13 -12.80
CA LYS A 317 -35.38 -7.26 -11.62
C LYS A 317 -34.04 -6.62 -11.96
N VAL A 318 -33.70 -5.56 -11.26
CA VAL A 318 -32.44 -4.80 -11.50
C VAL A 318 -31.63 -4.73 -10.23
N SER A 319 -30.36 -5.08 -10.35
CA SER A 319 -29.34 -4.89 -9.31
C SER A 319 -28.20 -4.03 -9.85
N LEU A 320 -27.51 -3.31 -8.98
CA LEU A 320 -26.35 -2.48 -9.31
C LEU A 320 -25.07 -3.16 -8.87
N PHE A 321 -24.03 -3.03 -9.66
CA PHE A 321 -22.66 -3.35 -9.26
C PHE A 321 -21.81 -2.10 -9.36
N GLY A 322 -21.37 -1.60 -8.22
CA GLY A 322 -20.69 -0.33 -8.08
C GLY A 322 -19.22 -0.44 -7.80
N TYR A 323 -18.69 0.63 -7.27
CA TYR A 323 -17.28 0.81 -6.94
C TYR A 323 -17.12 1.21 -5.48
N THR A 324 -15.92 1.02 -4.92
CA THR A 324 -15.62 1.38 -3.52
C THR A 324 -15.95 2.85 -3.22
N GLU A 325 -15.79 3.74 -4.20
CA GLU A 325 -16.13 5.16 -4.08
C GLU A 325 -17.61 5.41 -3.76
N TRP A 326 -18.52 4.50 -4.16
CA TRP A 326 -19.94 4.62 -3.85
C TRP A 326 -20.25 4.55 -2.37
N LEU A 327 -19.35 3.96 -1.57
CA LEU A 327 -19.48 3.94 -0.11
C LEU A 327 -19.46 5.35 0.49
N MET A 328 -18.78 6.32 -0.14
CA MET A 328 -18.80 7.73 0.26
C MET A 328 -20.18 8.37 0.03
N TYR A 329 -20.94 7.86 -0.90
CA TYR A 329 -22.28 8.34 -1.24
C TYR A 329 -23.39 7.57 -0.53
N ALA A 330 -23.06 6.50 0.19
CA ALA A 330 -24.02 5.60 0.81
C ALA A 330 -24.98 6.34 1.75
N LYS A 331 -24.48 7.32 2.52
CA LYS A 331 -25.32 8.12 3.43
C LYS A 331 -26.52 8.76 2.72
N TYR A 332 -26.35 9.22 1.50
CA TYR A 332 -27.38 9.92 0.72
C TYR A 332 -28.17 9.01 -0.21
N ASN A 333 -27.60 7.87 -0.60
CA ASN A 333 -28.18 6.96 -1.59
C ASN A 333 -28.60 5.61 -1.01
N MET A 334 -28.57 5.41 0.32
CA MET A 334 -28.84 4.10 0.92
C MET A 334 -30.18 3.49 0.51
N GLY A 335 -31.27 4.28 0.49
CA GLY A 335 -32.57 3.80 0.03
C GLY A 335 -32.56 3.29 -1.42
N LYS A 336 -31.84 3.98 -2.30
CA LYS A 336 -31.67 3.60 -3.70
C LYS A 336 -30.78 2.36 -3.83
N PHE A 337 -29.70 2.29 -3.08
CA PHE A 337 -28.82 1.14 -3.05
C PHE A 337 -29.51 -0.12 -2.54
N CYS A 338 -30.36 0.00 -1.53
CA CYS A 338 -31.21 -1.09 -1.06
C CYS A 338 -32.27 -1.49 -2.11
N LYS A 339 -32.93 -0.50 -2.74
CA LYS A 339 -33.92 -0.75 -3.80
C LYS A 339 -33.35 -1.61 -4.93
N TYR A 340 -32.12 -1.32 -5.34
CA TYR A 340 -31.45 -1.99 -6.46
C TYR A 340 -30.46 -3.08 -6.01
N ASP A 341 -30.60 -3.64 -4.81
CA ASP A 341 -29.73 -4.71 -4.30
C ASP A 341 -28.26 -4.51 -4.74
N THR A 342 -27.67 -3.39 -4.28
CA THR A 342 -26.40 -2.89 -4.79
C THR A 342 -25.21 -3.65 -4.21
N TYR A 343 -24.34 -4.15 -5.06
CA TYR A 343 -23.09 -4.82 -4.73
C TYR A 343 -21.92 -3.86 -4.91
N VAL A 344 -21.10 -3.71 -3.89
CA VAL A 344 -19.89 -2.88 -3.92
C VAL A 344 -18.68 -3.72 -3.53
N PRO A 345 -17.72 -3.95 -4.44
CA PRO A 345 -16.49 -4.64 -4.09
C PRO A 345 -15.64 -3.73 -3.20
N SER A 346 -15.03 -4.30 -2.17
CA SER A 346 -14.18 -3.56 -1.25
C SER A 346 -13.02 -4.42 -0.78
N THR A 347 -11.85 -3.79 -0.61
CA THR A 347 -10.69 -4.39 0.04
C THR A 347 -10.82 -4.37 1.56
N PHE A 348 -11.72 -3.54 2.09
CA PHE A 348 -11.99 -3.40 3.51
C PHE A 348 -13.45 -3.71 3.79
N TYR A 349 -13.65 -4.70 4.65
CA TYR A 349 -14.99 -5.03 5.10
C TYR A 349 -15.18 -4.61 6.56
N TYR A 350 -16.06 -3.64 6.76
CA TYR A 350 -16.47 -3.17 8.06
C TYR A 350 -17.93 -3.53 8.32
N ASN A 351 -18.15 -4.44 9.27
CA ASN A 351 -19.50 -4.83 9.68
C ASN A 351 -19.85 -4.26 11.05
N SER A 352 -20.49 -3.08 11.05
CA SER A 352 -20.94 -2.39 12.26
C SER A 352 -21.93 -3.20 13.13
N TYR A 353 -22.56 -4.23 12.59
CA TYR A 353 -23.46 -5.11 13.33
C TYR A 353 -22.75 -6.27 14.03
N SER A 354 -21.52 -6.56 13.65
CA SER A 354 -20.72 -7.61 14.25
C SER A 354 -20.44 -7.32 15.73
N SER A 355 -20.64 -8.30 16.59
CA SER A 355 -20.29 -8.19 18.02
C SER A 355 -18.80 -7.89 18.23
N LYS A 356 -17.94 -8.45 17.39
CA LYS A 356 -16.49 -8.20 17.41
C LYS A 356 -16.16 -6.74 17.12
N VAL A 357 -16.80 -6.14 16.11
CA VAL A 357 -16.62 -4.73 15.76
C VAL A 357 -17.13 -3.82 16.87
N LYS A 358 -18.34 -4.07 17.38
CA LYS A 358 -18.91 -3.29 18.50
C LYS A 358 -18.03 -3.34 19.77
N ALA A 359 -17.47 -4.50 20.08
CA ALA A 359 -16.55 -4.65 21.21
C ALA A 359 -15.25 -3.86 20.99
N PHE A 360 -14.72 -3.88 19.76
CA PHE A 360 -13.54 -3.09 19.39
C PHE A 360 -13.83 -1.59 19.51
N GLU A 361 -14.93 -1.09 18.96
CA GLU A 361 -15.33 0.31 19.04
C GLU A 361 -15.51 0.77 20.50
N ALA A 362 -16.19 -0.02 21.30
CA ALA A 362 -16.38 0.30 22.74
C ALA A 362 -15.04 0.40 23.47
N ARG A 363 -14.11 -0.50 23.17
CA ARG A 363 -12.77 -0.50 23.74
C ARG A 363 -11.95 0.70 23.27
N TYR A 364 -12.05 1.05 21.97
CA TYR A 364 -11.40 2.20 21.36
C TYR A 364 -11.88 3.51 22.02
N ARG A 365 -13.19 3.72 22.10
CA ARG A 365 -13.78 4.89 22.76
C ARG A 365 -13.34 5.02 24.22
N LYS A 366 -13.31 3.91 24.95
CA LYS A 366 -12.86 3.89 26.36
C LYS A 366 -11.38 4.27 26.48
N ALA A 367 -10.52 3.82 25.56
CA ALA A 367 -9.08 4.06 25.62
C ALA A 367 -8.69 5.48 25.21
N PHE A 368 -9.37 6.05 24.20
CA PHE A 368 -8.92 7.29 23.54
C PHE A 368 -9.92 8.44 23.62
N ASN A 369 -11.09 8.23 24.24
CA ASN A 369 -12.19 9.21 24.30
C ASN A 369 -12.51 9.83 22.93
N SER A 370 -12.49 9.00 21.88
CA SER A 370 -12.67 9.38 20.48
C SER A 370 -13.56 8.36 19.78
N GLU A 371 -14.22 8.78 18.72
CA GLU A 371 -14.92 7.87 17.80
C GLU A 371 -13.98 7.45 16.68
N ILE A 372 -14.23 6.27 16.11
CA ILE A 372 -13.48 5.73 14.98
C ILE A 372 -14.03 6.31 13.68
#